data_381e1c71813a17dea84ac4779ebfda15
#
_entry.id   381e1c71813a17dea84ac4779ebfda15
#
_cell.length_a   1.000
_cell.length_b   1.000
_cell.length_c   1.000
_cell.angle_alpha   90.00
_cell.angle_beta   90.00
_cell.angle_gamma   90.00
#
_symmetry.space_group_name_H-M   'P 1'
#
loop_
_entity.id
_entity.type
_entity.pdbx_description
1 polymer ?
#
loop_
_entity_poly.entity_id
_entity_poly.type
_entity_poly.pdbx_seq_one_letter_code
_entity_poly.pdbx_strand_id
1 'polypeptide(L)'
;MNGMARMSDSVQSTLRQRVQAHRAARWPHLTSLDVRFRGEYAYIDANEDGDIWPLCRLRYTGTIDRWGFAIHLASRDGYEDSILPSGLPAGTPEEALDCAGGLYLDDPTT
;
A
#
# COMPACT_ATOMS: atom_id res chain seq x y z
N MET A 1 10.31 -14.27 -22.87
CA MET A 1 10.33 -13.73 -21.57
C MET A 1 9.56 -12.44 -21.49
N ASN A 2 8.89 -12.28 -20.51
CA ASN A 2 8.08 -11.10 -20.33
C ASN A 2 8.79 -10.14 -19.37
N GLY A 3 8.42 -8.89 -19.37
CA GLY A 3 9.04 -7.89 -18.53
C GLY A 3 8.42 -7.72 -17.16
N MET A 4 7.53 -8.63 -16.77
CA MET A 4 6.84 -8.50 -15.49
C MET A 4 7.66 -9.08 -14.37
N ALA A 5 7.81 -8.32 -13.28
CA ALA A 5 8.39 -8.82 -12.05
C ALA A 5 7.36 -9.70 -11.35
N ARG A 6 7.79 -10.83 -10.85
CA ARG A 6 6.92 -11.76 -10.14
C ARG A 6 7.21 -11.71 -8.65
N MET A 7 6.16 -11.67 -7.87
CA MET A 7 6.29 -11.73 -6.42
C MET A 7 6.29 -13.18 -5.96
N SER A 8 7.40 -13.59 -5.35
CA SER A 8 7.48 -14.88 -4.70
C SER A 8 6.63 -14.87 -3.43
N ASP A 9 6.37 -16.06 -2.88
CA ASP A 9 5.69 -16.16 -1.60
C ASP A 9 6.45 -15.39 -0.51
N SER A 10 7.76 -15.43 -0.56
CA SER A 10 8.61 -14.72 0.39
C SER A 10 8.39 -13.21 0.31
N VAL A 11 8.35 -12.65 -0.91
CA VAL A 11 8.09 -11.23 -1.10
C VAL A 11 6.71 -10.85 -0.59
N GLN A 12 5.69 -11.65 -0.91
CA GLN A 12 4.33 -11.38 -0.46
C GLN A 12 4.22 -11.42 1.06
N SER A 13 4.86 -12.41 1.67
CA SER A 13 4.85 -12.56 3.13
C SER A 13 5.55 -11.38 3.80
N THR A 14 6.70 -10.98 3.27
CA THR A 14 7.45 -9.84 3.81
C THR A 14 6.64 -8.56 3.69
N LEU A 15 5.98 -8.34 2.55
CA LEU A 15 5.16 -7.15 2.38
C LEU A 15 4.02 -7.13 3.41
N ARG A 16 3.33 -8.26 3.60
CA ARG A 16 2.25 -8.32 4.60
C ARG A 16 2.76 -8.00 6.00
N GLN A 17 3.92 -8.53 6.36
CA GLN A 17 4.51 -8.25 7.68
C GLN A 17 4.84 -6.77 7.85
N ARG A 18 5.45 -6.17 6.85
CA ARG A 18 5.83 -4.76 6.91
C ARG A 18 4.58 -3.86 6.98
N VAL A 19 3.56 -4.20 6.21
CA VAL A 19 2.31 -3.44 6.21
C VAL A 19 1.65 -3.51 7.59
N GLN A 20 1.57 -4.70 8.19
CA GLN A 20 0.95 -4.84 9.51
C GLN A 20 1.76 -4.16 10.62
N ALA A 21 3.08 -4.25 10.55
CA ALA A 21 3.93 -3.58 11.53
C ALA A 21 3.75 -2.06 11.45
N HIS A 22 3.65 -1.53 10.25
CA HIS A 22 3.47 -0.09 10.06
C HIS A 22 2.09 0.36 10.54
N ARG A 23 1.05 -0.44 10.26
CA ARG A 23 -0.29 -0.18 10.78
C ARG A 23 -0.29 -0.11 12.30
N ALA A 24 0.33 -1.08 12.94
CA ALA A 24 0.35 -1.11 14.40
C ALA A 24 1.06 0.12 14.99
N ALA A 25 2.07 0.61 14.31
CA ALA A 25 2.83 1.78 14.75
C ALA A 25 2.09 3.09 14.49
N ARG A 26 1.42 3.21 13.33
CA ARG A 26 0.86 4.48 12.90
C ARG A 26 -0.66 4.58 13.09
N TRP A 27 -1.37 3.48 12.88
CA TRP A 27 -2.83 3.48 12.94
C TRP A 27 -3.33 2.30 13.76
N PRO A 28 -3.02 2.30 15.07
CA PRO A 28 -3.41 1.17 15.92
C PRO A 28 -4.92 1.00 16.07
N HIS A 29 -5.69 2.02 15.72
CA HIS A 29 -7.16 1.94 15.77
C HIS A 29 -7.73 1.12 14.62
N LEU A 30 -6.98 0.90 13.55
CA LEU A 30 -7.44 0.05 12.46
C LEU A 30 -7.35 -1.41 12.87
N THR A 31 -8.33 -2.20 12.45
CA THR A 31 -8.30 -3.64 12.67
C THR A 31 -7.14 -4.27 11.90
N SER A 32 -6.99 -3.86 10.63
CA SER A 32 -5.91 -4.37 9.79
C SER A 32 -5.73 -3.50 8.57
N LEU A 33 -4.59 -3.70 7.88
CA LEU A 33 -4.41 -3.27 6.49
C LEU A 33 -4.32 -4.54 5.67
N ASP A 34 -5.35 -4.79 4.87
CA ASP A 34 -5.45 -6.03 4.12
C ASP A 34 -4.75 -5.90 2.79
N VAL A 35 -3.96 -6.90 2.42
CA VAL A 35 -3.18 -6.89 1.19
C VAL A 35 -3.66 -8.01 0.28
N ARG A 36 -4.09 -7.65 -0.93
CA ARG A 36 -4.48 -8.60 -1.97
C ARG A 36 -3.46 -8.52 -3.10
N PHE A 37 -3.05 -9.66 -3.60
CA PHE A 37 -2.08 -9.73 -4.68
C PHE A 37 -2.74 -10.14 -5.97
N ARG A 38 -2.35 -9.47 -7.06
CA ARG A 38 -2.82 -9.82 -8.39
C ARG A 38 -1.73 -9.46 -9.40
N GLY A 39 -1.09 -10.48 -9.97
CA GLY A 39 0.03 -10.26 -10.88
C GLY A 39 1.18 -9.56 -10.16
N GLU A 40 1.60 -8.44 -10.69
CA GLU A 40 2.68 -7.65 -10.11
C GLU A 40 2.18 -6.61 -9.11
N TYR A 41 0.88 -6.60 -8.80
CA TYR A 41 0.26 -5.57 -7.97
C TYR A 41 -0.13 -6.10 -6.61
N ALA A 42 0.02 -5.24 -5.61
CA ALA A 42 -0.50 -5.45 -4.27
C ALA A 42 -1.52 -4.34 -3.99
N TYR A 43 -2.74 -4.72 -3.67
CA TYR A 43 -3.82 -3.78 -3.36
C TYR A 43 -4.01 -3.74 -1.85
N ILE A 44 -3.96 -2.55 -1.28
CA ILE A 44 -4.01 -2.38 0.16
C ILE A 44 -5.30 -1.67 0.54
N ASP A 45 -6.09 -2.33 1.38
CA ASP A 45 -7.36 -1.82 1.88
C ASP A 45 -7.27 -1.62 3.39
N ALA A 46 -7.88 -0.55 3.89
CA ALA A 46 -8.00 -0.33 5.32
C ALA A 46 -9.25 -1.01 5.84
N ASN A 47 -9.14 -1.62 7.00
CA ASN A 47 -10.25 -2.28 7.69
C ASN A 47 -10.35 -1.71 9.09
N GLU A 48 -11.50 -1.12 9.41
CA GLU A 48 -11.79 -0.62 10.76
C GLU A 48 -13.14 -1.16 11.19
N ASP A 49 -13.12 -2.14 12.10
CA ASP A 49 -14.32 -2.75 12.66
C ASP A 49 -15.27 -3.29 11.59
N GLY A 50 -14.71 -3.83 10.50
CA GLY A 50 -15.50 -4.41 9.43
C GLY A 50 -15.78 -3.46 8.28
N ASP A 51 -15.58 -2.16 8.46
CA ASP A 51 -15.66 -1.21 7.37
C ASP A 51 -14.35 -1.26 6.58
N ILE A 52 -14.46 -1.48 5.29
CA ILE A 52 -13.29 -1.67 4.43
C ILE A 52 -13.32 -0.65 3.30
N TRP A 53 -12.18 0.03 3.11
CA TRP A 53 -12.06 0.95 1.97
C TRP A 53 -10.66 0.88 1.38
N PRO A 54 -10.56 1.01 0.04
CA PRO A 54 -9.26 0.96 -0.64
C PRO A 54 -8.40 2.17 -0.30
N LEU A 55 -7.09 1.93 -0.14
CA LEU A 55 -6.14 3.01 0.09
C LEU A 55 -5.25 3.24 -1.11
N CYS A 56 -4.54 2.21 -1.54
CA CYS A 56 -3.53 2.35 -2.58
C CYS A 56 -3.25 1.02 -3.25
N ARG A 57 -2.50 1.11 -4.35
CA ARG A 57 -2.00 -0.04 -5.06
C ARG A 57 -0.49 0.12 -5.20
N LEU A 58 0.24 -0.95 -4.94
CA LEU A 58 1.69 -0.98 -5.09
C LEU A 58 2.04 -1.90 -6.24
N ARG A 59 3.03 -1.50 -7.06
CA ARG A 59 3.52 -2.33 -8.14
C ARG A 59 4.93 -2.80 -7.82
N TYR A 60 5.13 -4.11 -7.85
CA TYR A 60 6.43 -4.70 -7.56
C TYR A 60 7.41 -4.37 -8.69
N THR A 61 8.58 -3.86 -8.34
CA THR A 61 9.60 -3.47 -9.32
C THR A 61 10.81 -4.40 -9.32
N GLY A 62 10.74 -5.49 -8.56
CA GLY A 62 11.83 -6.47 -8.47
C GLY A 62 12.58 -6.45 -7.17
N THR A 63 12.29 -5.51 -6.29
CA THR A 63 12.90 -5.43 -4.97
C THR A 63 11.86 -5.04 -3.93
N ILE A 64 12.03 -5.57 -2.73
CA ILE A 64 11.07 -5.37 -1.62
C ILE A 64 11.05 -3.93 -1.12
N ASP A 65 12.06 -3.14 -1.41
CA ASP A 65 12.16 -1.77 -0.91
C ASP A 65 11.74 -0.72 -1.92
N ARG A 66 11.28 -1.13 -3.09
CA ARG A 66 10.92 -0.16 -4.12
C ARG A 66 9.66 -0.61 -4.85
N TRP A 67 8.57 0.09 -4.61
CA TRP A 67 7.26 -0.21 -5.19
C TRP A 67 6.73 1.02 -5.89
N GLY A 68 6.16 0.82 -7.09
CA GLY A 68 5.42 1.87 -7.75
C GLY A 68 4.15 2.17 -6.94
N PHE A 69 3.72 3.44 -6.94
CA PHE A 69 2.66 3.90 -6.07
C PHE A 69 1.49 4.44 -6.86
N ALA A 70 0.29 4.01 -6.50
CA ALA A 70 -0.96 4.55 -7.04
C ALA A 70 -1.95 4.69 -5.90
N ILE A 71 -2.69 5.81 -5.87
CA ILE A 71 -3.72 6.02 -4.87
C ILE A 71 -5.09 5.63 -5.44
N HIS A 72 -5.98 5.24 -4.56
CA HIS A 72 -7.36 4.95 -4.94
C HIS A 72 -8.14 6.26 -5.00
N LEU A 73 -8.88 6.45 -6.10
CA LEU A 73 -9.74 7.60 -6.26
C LEU A 73 -11.18 7.16 -6.15
N ALA A 74 -11.85 7.59 -5.08
CA ALA A 74 -13.25 7.21 -4.83
C ALA A 74 -14.17 7.72 -5.93
N SER A 75 -13.84 8.89 -6.51
CA SER A 75 -14.69 9.52 -7.51
C SER A 75 -14.88 8.68 -8.77
N ARG A 76 -13.95 7.75 -9.06
CA ARG A 76 -14.09 6.88 -10.22
C ARG A 76 -13.77 5.43 -9.93
N ASP A 77 -13.68 5.09 -8.65
CA ASP A 77 -13.44 3.73 -8.17
C ASP A 77 -12.28 3.07 -8.92
N GLY A 78 -11.16 3.76 -8.98
CA GLY A 78 -9.97 3.27 -9.67
C GLY A 78 -8.71 3.79 -9.02
N TYR A 79 -7.58 3.34 -9.55
CA TYR A 79 -6.26 3.72 -9.03
C TYR A 79 -5.55 4.61 -10.03
N GLU A 80 -4.86 5.61 -9.52
CA GLU A 80 -4.10 6.54 -10.35
C GLU A 80 -2.68 6.61 -9.85
N ASP A 81 -1.72 6.46 -10.78
CA ASP A 81 -0.30 6.59 -10.45
C ASP A 81 -0.05 7.95 -9.82
N SER A 82 0.72 7.95 -8.76
CA SER A 82 0.97 9.15 -7.99
C SER A 82 2.43 9.24 -7.60
N ILE A 83 2.80 10.37 -7.02
CA ILE A 83 4.16 10.65 -6.61
C ILE A 83 4.19 10.71 -5.09
N LEU A 84 5.21 10.07 -4.52
CA LEU A 84 5.42 10.08 -3.07
C LEU A 84 5.94 11.45 -2.62
N PRO A 85 5.86 11.76 -1.32
CA PRO A 85 6.40 13.02 -0.80
C PRO A 85 7.86 13.24 -1.13
N SER A 86 8.63 12.17 -1.39
CA SER A 86 10.01 12.26 -1.85
C SER A 86 10.16 12.86 -3.24
N GLY A 87 9.07 12.98 -3.99
CA GLY A 87 9.09 13.42 -5.37
C GLY A 87 9.25 12.31 -6.38
N LEU A 88 9.33 11.05 -5.92
CA LEU A 88 9.54 9.90 -6.78
C LEU A 88 8.24 9.11 -6.94
N PRO A 89 8.07 8.42 -8.09
CA PRO A 89 6.87 7.61 -8.32
C PRO A 89 6.94 6.24 -7.65
N ALA A 90 8.06 5.92 -7.00
CA ALA A 90 8.26 4.63 -6.33
C ALA A 90 9.07 4.82 -5.06
N GLY A 91 8.85 3.95 -4.09
CA GLY A 91 9.56 3.98 -2.81
C GLY A 91 9.21 2.79 -1.96
N THR A 92 9.46 2.88 -0.67
CA THR A 92 9.18 1.79 0.25
C THR A 92 7.67 1.67 0.50
N PRO A 93 7.22 0.47 0.93
CA PRO A 93 5.81 0.32 1.30
C PRO A 93 5.38 1.29 2.39
N GLU A 94 6.25 1.56 3.35
CA GLU A 94 5.94 2.49 4.44
C GLU A 94 5.70 3.91 3.95
N GLU A 95 6.52 4.37 3.01
CA GLU A 95 6.32 5.69 2.41
C GLU A 95 4.97 5.78 1.70
N ALA A 96 4.61 4.73 0.96
CA ALA A 96 3.34 4.69 0.24
C ALA A 96 2.16 4.69 1.23
N LEU A 97 2.26 3.91 2.30
CA LEU A 97 1.21 3.88 3.32
C LEU A 97 1.05 5.23 4.00
N ASP A 98 2.15 5.90 4.33
CA ASP A 98 2.08 7.21 4.96
C ASP A 98 1.41 8.22 4.03
N CYS A 99 1.73 8.17 2.75
CA CYS A 99 1.14 9.08 1.78
C CYS A 99 -0.37 8.83 1.63
N ALA A 100 -0.77 7.59 1.40
CA ALA A 100 -2.18 7.25 1.23
C ALA A 100 -2.96 7.43 2.53
N GLY A 101 -2.35 7.03 3.65
CA GLY A 101 -2.99 7.17 4.96
C GLY A 101 -3.21 8.62 5.34
N GLY A 102 -2.26 9.49 4.99
CA GLY A 102 -2.42 10.91 5.24
C GLY A 102 -3.57 11.53 4.48
N LEU A 103 -3.97 10.92 3.35
CA LEU A 103 -5.09 11.40 2.56
C LEU A 103 -6.43 10.87 3.06
N TYR A 104 -6.47 9.63 3.53
CA TYR A 104 -7.71 8.92 3.79
C TYR A 104 -7.91 8.48 5.24
N LEU A 105 -6.86 8.47 6.04
CA LEU A 105 -6.94 8.06 7.44
C LEU A 105 -6.62 9.26 8.32
N ASP A 106 -7.31 9.37 9.43
CA ASP A 106 -6.99 10.41 10.41
C ASP A 106 -5.62 10.14 11.00
N ASP A 107 -4.77 11.16 11.05
CA ASP A 107 -3.48 11.04 11.69
C ASP A 107 -3.71 11.04 13.20
N PRO A 108 -3.38 9.95 13.91
CA PRO A 108 -3.62 9.89 15.34
C PRO A 108 -2.78 10.85 16.15
N THR A 109 -1.80 11.52 15.52
CA THR A 109 -0.96 12.49 16.21
C THR A 109 -1.45 13.92 16.05
N THR A 110 -2.48 14.16 15.29
CA THR A 110 -3.02 15.50 15.10
C THR A 110 -4.17 15.81 16.03
#